data_28ee27ce490a337115b88bdfb9b5fe7b
#
_entry.id   28ee27ce490a337115b88bdfb9b5fe7b
#
_cell.length_a   1.000
_cell.length_b   1.000
_cell.length_c   1.000
_cell.angle_alpha   90.00
_cell.angle_beta   90.00
_cell.angle_gamma   90.00
#
_symmetry.space_group_name_H-M   'P 1'
#
loop_
_entity.id
_entity.type
_entity.pdbx_description
1 polymer ?
#
loop_
_entity_poly.entity_id
_entity_poly.type
_entity_poly.pdbx_seq_one_letter_code
_entity_poly.pdbx_strand_id
1 'polypeptide(L)'
;MKIRLAALTAALLLLPLIVGAQDFERRYQRLVERVGFSGVGVETLIENWAQEEPDNATMLTARFNFWLTKGQGSEVVAKSEKRYLGLDPVIALKDSSGADVYYYEVLKYDDDCFREAIASVDRAIAVYPEHLDFRFMKANAYLSYERESPDMALANLLSLVNDYMGGKAQWTYGGEPADDDFFAAAMQEYCVSFYTLGTSGSMEAFRKLSEEMLRHRSDDPDFMSNLGSYHMLAKRDFKTAIKYYDKVLKKHPDNHTAIKNGVLAARMLGNVKLEKKYLRMLAVHGNDSERLQAQKRLETL
;
A
#
# COMPACT_ATOMS: atom_id res chain seq x y z
N MET A 1 18.89 -41.26 40.00
CA MET A 1 18.83 -41.76 38.60
C MET A 1 17.44 -41.80 38.05
N LYS A 2 16.51 -40.90 38.46
CA LYS A 2 15.08 -40.86 37.96
C LYS A 2 14.73 -39.57 37.22
N ILE A 3 15.63 -38.59 37.14
CA ILE A 3 15.35 -37.27 36.51
C ILE A 3 15.74 -37.22 35.02
N ARG A 4 16.58 -38.17 34.51
CA ARG A 4 17.00 -38.19 33.11
C ARG A 4 16.03 -38.88 32.13
N LEU A 5 15.01 -39.63 32.62
CA LEU A 5 14.06 -40.30 31.73
C LEU A 5 12.88 -39.41 31.33
N ALA A 6 12.50 -38.41 32.14
CA ALA A 6 11.41 -37.52 31.85
C ALA A 6 11.73 -36.45 30.80
N ALA A 7 13.01 -36.06 30.69
CA ALA A 7 13.45 -35.07 29.68
C ALA A 7 13.57 -35.68 28.28
N LEU A 8 13.80 -36.99 28.15
CA LEU A 8 13.90 -37.68 26.86
C LEU A 8 12.54 -37.95 26.22
N THR A 9 11.50 -38.15 27.04
CA THR A 9 10.14 -38.40 26.56
C THR A 9 9.44 -37.14 26.08
N ALA A 10 9.76 -35.97 26.65
CA ALA A 10 9.20 -34.68 26.17
C ALA A 10 9.80 -34.25 24.81
N ALA A 11 11.07 -34.56 24.54
CA ALA A 11 11.71 -34.26 23.27
C ALA A 11 11.23 -35.13 22.11
N LEU A 12 10.79 -36.37 22.40
CA LEU A 12 10.26 -37.27 21.36
C LEU A 12 8.83 -36.96 20.90
N LEU A 13 8.04 -36.24 21.74
CA LEU A 13 6.65 -35.86 21.40
C LEU A 13 6.57 -34.56 20.57
N LEU A 14 7.62 -33.74 20.55
CA LEU A 14 7.67 -32.52 19.72
C LEU A 14 8.22 -32.76 18.31
N LEU A 15 8.98 -33.83 18.09
CA LEU A 15 9.55 -34.16 16.77
C LEU A 15 8.51 -34.45 15.66
N PRO A 16 7.39 -35.16 15.92
CA PRO A 16 6.39 -35.42 14.86
C PRO A 16 5.62 -34.17 14.43
N LEU A 17 5.41 -33.18 15.30
CA LEU A 17 4.71 -31.95 14.97
C LEU A 17 5.55 -31.07 14.03
N ILE A 18 6.86 -30.96 14.25
CA ILE A 18 7.77 -30.19 13.39
C ILE A 18 7.92 -30.86 12.01
N VAL A 19 7.95 -32.18 11.97
CA VAL A 19 8.04 -32.95 10.70
C VAL A 19 6.74 -32.83 9.90
N GLY A 20 5.59 -32.79 10.55
CA GLY A 20 4.27 -32.61 9.92
C GLY A 20 4.14 -31.25 9.22
N ALA A 21 4.46 -30.17 9.92
CA ALA A 21 4.40 -28.79 9.40
C ALA A 21 5.26 -28.60 8.15
N GLN A 22 6.51 -29.07 8.18
CA GLN A 22 7.44 -29.00 7.04
C GLN A 22 6.98 -29.86 5.84
N ASP A 23 6.20 -30.91 6.08
CA ASP A 23 5.67 -31.72 4.97
C ASP A 23 4.51 -31.02 4.26
N PHE A 24 3.56 -30.41 4.99
CA PHE A 24 2.47 -29.66 4.39
C PHE A 24 2.98 -28.44 3.58
N GLU A 25 3.88 -27.64 4.17
CA GLU A 25 4.44 -26.48 3.49
C GLU A 25 5.14 -26.87 2.17
N ARG A 26 6.02 -27.87 2.18
CA ARG A 26 6.69 -28.35 0.98
C ARG A 26 5.72 -28.92 -0.07
N ARG A 27 4.68 -29.64 0.36
CA ARG A 27 3.64 -30.16 -0.55
C ARG A 27 2.85 -29.02 -1.15
N TYR A 28 2.50 -28.00 -0.37
CA TYR A 28 1.80 -26.80 -0.83
C TYR A 28 2.63 -26.05 -1.86
N GLN A 29 3.90 -25.74 -1.58
CA GLN A 29 4.78 -25.02 -2.50
C GLN A 29 4.89 -25.76 -3.85
N ARG A 30 5.17 -27.07 -3.82
CA ARG A 30 5.25 -27.89 -5.06
C ARG A 30 3.93 -27.95 -5.83
N LEU A 31 2.80 -27.93 -5.14
CA LEU A 31 1.50 -27.98 -5.80
C LEU A 31 1.21 -26.64 -6.46
N VAL A 32 1.38 -25.54 -5.75
CA VAL A 32 1.15 -24.19 -6.24
C VAL A 32 2.06 -23.82 -7.42
N GLU A 33 3.33 -24.24 -7.40
CA GLU A 33 4.24 -24.09 -8.54
C GLU A 33 3.70 -24.73 -9.83
N ARG A 34 2.93 -25.81 -9.73
CA ARG A 34 2.40 -26.53 -10.89
C ARG A 34 1.03 -26.05 -11.35
N VAL A 35 0.17 -25.67 -10.42
CA VAL A 35 -1.25 -25.41 -10.72
C VAL A 35 -1.75 -24.02 -10.32
N GLY A 36 -0.88 -23.18 -9.74
CA GLY A 36 -1.24 -21.88 -9.20
C GLY A 36 -1.94 -21.95 -7.83
N PHE A 37 -2.15 -20.78 -7.20
CA PHE A 37 -2.68 -20.68 -5.85
C PHE A 37 -4.10 -21.25 -5.68
N SER A 38 -4.94 -21.21 -6.71
CA SER A 38 -6.33 -21.73 -6.69
C SER A 38 -6.52 -22.96 -7.56
N GLY A 39 -5.43 -23.67 -7.90
CA GLY A 39 -5.46 -24.83 -8.76
C GLY A 39 -6.05 -26.08 -8.07
N VAL A 40 -6.27 -27.12 -8.88
CA VAL A 40 -6.88 -28.39 -8.43
C VAL A 40 -6.06 -29.02 -7.31
N GLY A 41 -6.73 -29.39 -6.20
CA GLY A 41 -6.14 -30.05 -5.04
C GLY A 41 -5.54 -29.11 -4.00
N VAL A 42 -5.40 -27.81 -4.29
CA VAL A 42 -4.86 -26.83 -3.33
C VAL A 42 -5.80 -26.65 -2.15
N GLU A 43 -7.10 -26.52 -2.39
CA GLU A 43 -8.12 -26.40 -1.34
C GLU A 43 -8.07 -27.55 -0.35
N THR A 44 -8.15 -28.80 -0.85
CA THR A 44 -8.10 -30.01 -0.01
C THR A 44 -6.80 -30.12 0.80
N LEU A 45 -5.67 -29.71 0.19
CA LEU A 45 -4.40 -29.71 0.92
C LEU A 45 -4.40 -28.71 2.08
N ILE A 46 -4.92 -27.49 1.85
CA ILE A 46 -5.04 -26.44 2.87
C ILE A 46 -6.02 -26.85 3.96
N GLU A 47 -7.16 -27.48 3.62
CA GLU A 47 -8.14 -27.96 4.60
C GLU A 47 -7.54 -29.03 5.50
N ASN A 48 -6.81 -30.01 4.95
CA ASN A 48 -6.11 -31.02 5.74
C ASN A 48 -5.04 -30.40 6.64
N TRP A 49 -4.29 -29.42 6.12
CA TRP A 49 -3.29 -28.69 6.91
C TRP A 49 -3.94 -27.92 8.06
N ALA A 50 -5.04 -27.22 7.80
CA ALA A 50 -5.77 -26.46 8.81
C ALA A 50 -6.39 -27.34 9.92
N GLN A 51 -6.72 -28.61 9.64
CA GLN A 51 -7.16 -29.56 10.67
C GLN A 51 -6.04 -29.93 11.65
N GLU A 52 -4.82 -30.06 11.15
CA GLU A 52 -3.66 -30.44 11.99
C GLU A 52 -3.02 -29.21 12.65
N GLU A 53 -2.96 -28.08 11.93
CA GLU A 53 -2.27 -26.86 12.37
C GLU A 53 -3.10 -25.59 12.10
N PRO A 54 -4.22 -25.40 12.82
CA PRO A 54 -5.20 -24.33 12.51
C PRO A 54 -4.65 -22.92 12.66
N ASP A 55 -3.57 -22.74 13.41
CA ASP A 55 -2.94 -21.45 13.70
C ASP A 55 -1.57 -21.27 13.03
N ASN A 56 -1.18 -22.17 12.13
CA ASN A 56 0.09 -22.06 11.43
C ASN A 56 0.07 -20.85 10.47
N ALA A 57 1.07 -19.97 10.60
CA ALA A 57 1.17 -18.71 9.84
C ALA A 57 1.20 -18.93 8.31
N THR A 58 1.97 -19.93 7.86
CA THR A 58 2.09 -20.26 6.42
C THR A 58 0.78 -20.85 5.89
N MET A 59 0.10 -21.70 6.68
CA MET A 59 -1.20 -22.24 6.30
C MET A 59 -2.26 -21.14 6.17
N LEU A 60 -2.32 -20.19 7.12
CA LEU A 60 -3.27 -19.07 7.07
C LEU A 60 -2.99 -18.17 5.85
N THR A 61 -1.72 -17.93 5.54
CA THR A 61 -1.30 -17.24 4.30
C THR A 61 -1.71 -18.01 3.04
N ALA A 62 -1.51 -19.33 3.03
CA ALA A 62 -1.90 -20.19 1.91
C ALA A 62 -3.42 -20.14 1.66
N ARG A 63 -4.21 -20.20 2.74
CA ARG A 63 -5.69 -20.13 2.68
C ARG A 63 -6.16 -18.76 2.18
N PHE A 64 -5.54 -17.68 2.66
CA PHE A 64 -5.81 -16.33 2.16
C PHE A 64 -5.54 -16.24 0.65
N ASN A 65 -4.36 -16.67 0.19
CA ASN A 65 -3.97 -16.60 -1.22
C ASN A 65 -4.89 -17.46 -2.11
N PHE A 66 -5.29 -18.65 -1.62
CA PHE A 66 -6.22 -19.53 -2.33
C PHE A 66 -7.55 -18.81 -2.59
N TRP A 67 -8.20 -18.30 -1.54
CA TRP A 67 -9.52 -17.69 -1.66
C TRP A 67 -9.46 -16.38 -2.46
N LEU A 68 -8.44 -15.55 -2.23
CA LEU A 68 -8.28 -14.30 -2.97
C LEU A 68 -8.11 -14.57 -4.47
N THR A 69 -7.25 -15.53 -4.83
CA THR A 69 -7.00 -15.89 -6.23
C THR A 69 -8.20 -16.61 -6.87
N LYS A 70 -8.91 -17.47 -6.11
CA LYS A 70 -10.11 -18.18 -6.59
C LYS A 70 -11.24 -17.21 -6.94
N GLY A 71 -11.39 -16.15 -6.15
CA GLY A 71 -12.41 -15.11 -6.37
C GLY A 71 -12.01 -14.04 -7.39
N GLN A 72 -10.74 -13.97 -7.80
CA GLN A 72 -10.26 -12.92 -8.68
C GLN A 72 -10.66 -13.15 -10.13
N GLY A 73 -11.24 -12.13 -10.73
CA GLY A 73 -11.54 -12.03 -12.15
C GLY A 73 -11.20 -10.64 -12.69
N SER A 74 -11.59 -10.39 -13.93
CA SER A 74 -11.53 -9.05 -14.52
C SER A 74 -12.81 -8.73 -15.27
N GLU A 75 -13.10 -7.43 -15.39
CA GLU A 75 -14.15 -6.94 -16.26
C GLU A 75 -13.66 -5.75 -17.08
N VAL A 76 -14.27 -5.52 -18.24
CA VAL A 76 -13.95 -4.36 -19.07
C VAL A 76 -15.01 -3.30 -18.84
N VAL A 77 -14.58 -2.11 -18.42
CA VAL A 77 -15.44 -0.93 -18.18
C VAL A 77 -15.12 0.16 -19.17
N ALA A 78 -16.17 0.88 -19.64
CA ALA A 78 -16.04 2.03 -20.53
C ALA A 78 -16.12 3.33 -19.70
N LYS A 79 -15.21 4.27 -19.93
CA LYS A 79 -15.15 5.57 -19.27
C LYS A 79 -14.85 6.68 -20.29
N SER A 80 -15.22 7.91 -19.98
CA SER A 80 -14.86 9.11 -20.76
C SER A 80 -13.47 9.65 -20.43
N GLU A 81 -12.95 9.32 -19.25
CA GLU A 81 -11.66 9.77 -18.74
C GLU A 81 -10.52 8.96 -19.35
N LYS A 82 -9.47 9.66 -19.79
CA LYS A 82 -8.26 9.04 -20.37
C LYS A 82 -7.44 8.23 -19.35
N ARG A 83 -7.70 8.38 -18.07
CA ARG A 83 -7.08 7.63 -16.99
C ARG A 83 -8.11 7.28 -15.93
N TYR A 84 -8.16 6.02 -15.53
CA TYR A 84 -9.13 5.51 -14.57
C TYR A 84 -8.48 4.55 -13.59
N LEU A 85 -8.63 4.80 -12.28
CA LEU A 85 -8.02 4.02 -11.19
C LEU A 85 -6.50 3.84 -11.36
N GLY A 86 -5.80 4.85 -11.86
CA GLY A 86 -4.37 4.80 -12.14
C GLY A 86 -3.98 3.98 -13.37
N LEU A 87 -4.94 3.40 -14.09
CA LEU A 87 -4.73 2.59 -15.29
C LEU A 87 -4.72 3.44 -16.54
N ASP A 88 -3.95 3.00 -17.54
CA ASP A 88 -4.07 3.43 -18.92
C ASP A 88 -5.11 2.54 -19.64
N PRO A 89 -5.86 3.06 -20.64
CA PRO A 89 -6.87 2.28 -21.34
C PRO A 89 -6.24 1.17 -22.17
N VAL A 90 -6.89 -0.01 -22.21
CA VAL A 90 -6.49 -1.10 -23.11
C VAL A 90 -6.87 -0.79 -24.57
N ILE A 91 -7.91 0.01 -24.77
CA ILE A 91 -8.35 0.49 -26.10
C ILE A 91 -9.06 1.83 -25.96
N ALA A 92 -8.94 2.68 -26.99
CA ALA A 92 -9.70 3.92 -27.13
C ALA A 92 -10.47 3.89 -28.46
N LEU A 93 -11.77 4.14 -28.39
CA LEU A 93 -12.68 4.17 -29.56
C LEU A 93 -13.47 5.48 -29.57
N LYS A 94 -14.13 5.78 -30.69
CA LYS A 94 -15.10 6.86 -30.75
C LYS A 94 -16.50 6.29 -30.70
N ASP A 95 -17.36 6.96 -29.93
CA ASP A 95 -18.81 6.66 -29.94
C ASP A 95 -19.52 7.21 -31.19
N SER A 96 -20.84 7.01 -31.27
CA SER A 96 -21.67 7.49 -32.39
C SER A 96 -21.73 9.02 -32.51
N SER A 97 -21.37 9.76 -31.47
CA SER A 97 -21.27 11.22 -31.47
C SER A 97 -19.88 11.74 -31.88
N GLY A 98 -18.87 10.83 -31.99
CA GLY A 98 -17.47 11.14 -32.26
C GLY A 98 -16.66 11.44 -31.00
N ALA A 99 -17.22 11.27 -29.79
CA ALA A 99 -16.51 11.44 -28.54
C ALA A 99 -15.59 10.22 -28.23
N ASP A 100 -14.45 10.48 -27.59
CA ASP A 100 -13.54 9.42 -27.19
C ASP A 100 -14.13 8.62 -26.01
N VAL A 101 -14.10 7.29 -26.13
CA VAL A 101 -14.46 6.33 -25.07
C VAL A 101 -13.28 5.42 -24.83
N TYR A 102 -12.85 5.33 -23.57
CA TYR A 102 -11.72 4.55 -23.14
C TYR A 102 -12.16 3.30 -22.39
N TYR A 103 -11.60 2.16 -22.72
CA TYR A 103 -11.95 0.88 -22.13
C TYR A 103 -10.80 0.41 -21.23
N TYR A 104 -11.15 0.01 -20.01
CA TYR A 104 -10.21 -0.42 -18.99
C TYR A 104 -10.52 -1.84 -18.54
N GLU A 105 -9.51 -2.67 -18.42
CA GLU A 105 -9.64 -3.94 -17.73
C GLU A 105 -9.37 -3.70 -16.23
N VAL A 106 -10.40 -3.95 -15.42
CA VAL A 106 -10.35 -3.77 -13.97
C VAL A 106 -10.50 -5.09 -13.24
N LEU A 107 -9.81 -5.22 -12.12
CA LEU A 107 -9.96 -6.38 -11.24
C LEU A 107 -11.35 -6.39 -10.63
N LYS A 108 -11.92 -7.59 -10.52
CA LYS A 108 -13.17 -7.89 -9.84
C LYS A 108 -12.99 -9.10 -8.95
N TYR A 109 -13.69 -9.12 -7.84
CA TYR A 109 -13.63 -10.23 -6.91
C TYR A 109 -15.03 -10.79 -6.66
N ASP A 110 -15.12 -12.09 -6.45
CA ASP A 110 -16.29 -12.74 -5.89
C ASP A 110 -16.35 -12.44 -4.39
N ASP A 111 -17.50 -11.95 -3.92
CA ASP A 111 -17.66 -11.47 -2.54
C ASP A 111 -17.51 -12.57 -1.50
N ASP A 112 -17.95 -13.81 -1.80
CA ASP A 112 -17.85 -14.94 -0.88
C ASP A 112 -16.41 -15.40 -0.76
N CYS A 113 -15.68 -15.52 -1.87
CA CYS A 113 -14.26 -15.84 -1.88
C CYS A 113 -13.44 -14.74 -1.19
N PHE A 114 -13.77 -13.48 -1.41
CA PHE A 114 -13.09 -12.38 -0.74
C PHE A 114 -13.29 -12.40 0.77
N ARG A 115 -14.51 -12.70 1.22
CA ARG A 115 -14.83 -12.85 2.66
C ARG A 115 -14.04 -13.97 3.32
N GLU A 116 -13.89 -15.13 2.66
CA GLU A 116 -13.06 -16.23 3.15
C GLU A 116 -11.57 -15.86 3.22
N ALA A 117 -11.07 -15.12 2.23
CA ALA A 117 -9.71 -14.59 2.27
C ALA A 117 -9.52 -13.66 3.48
N ILE A 118 -10.43 -12.70 3.68
CA ILE A 118 -10.37 -11.78 4.83
C ILE A 118 -10.47 -12.53 6.17
N ALA A 119 -11.35 -13.51 6.28
CA ALA A 119 -11.46 -14.33 7.51
C ALA A 119 -10.14 -15.05 7.82
N SER A 120 -9.42 -15.52 6.80
CA SER A 120 -8.13 -16.19 6.97
C SER A 120 -7.05 -15.24 7.51
N VAL A 121 -6.94 -14.04 6.94
CA VAL A 121 -5.97 -13.04 7.41
C VAL A 121 -6.37 -12.44 8.75
N ASP A 122 -7.66 -12.33 9.08
CA ASP A 122 -8.13 -11.90 10.40
C ASP A 122 -7.75 -12.91 11.49
N ARG A 123 -7.84 -14.21 11.18
CA ARG A 123 -7.32 -15.23 12.09
C ARG A 123 -5.81 -15.11 12.28
N ALA A 124 -5.05 -14.88 11.20
CA ALA A 124 -3.62 -14.67 11.30
C ALA A 124 -3.26 -13.45 12.17
N ILE A 125 -3.96 -12.33 12.01
CA ILE A 125 -3.78 -11.13 12.83
C ILE A 125 -4.11 -11.40 14.31
N ALA A 126 -5.17 -12.19 14.58
CA ALA A 126 -5.54 -12.53 15.95
C ALA A 126 -4.51 -13.41 16.66
N VAL A 127 -3.84 -14.31 15.91
CA VAL A 127 -2.80 -15.22 16.47
C VAL A 127 -1.44 -14.50 16.51
N TYR A 128 -1.13 -13.66 15.52
CA TYR A 128 0.14 -12.96 15.35
C TYR A 128 -0.08 -11.46 15.25
N PRO A 129 -0.55 -10.79 16.31
CA PRO A 129 -0.99 -9.39 16.24
C PRO A 129 0.11 -8.37 15.86
N GLU A 130 1.37 -8.73 16.10
CA GLU A 130 2.54 -7.87 15.89
C GLU A 130 3.26 -8.13 14.56
N HIS A 131 2.69 -9.01 13.70
CA HIS A 131 3.23 -9.27 12.37
C HIS A 131 2.62 -8.32 11.35
N LEU A 132 3.42 -7.37 10.86
CA LEU A 132 3.00 -6.40 9.83
C LEU A 132 2.63 -7.07 8.52
N ASP A 133 3.21 -8.23 8.22
CA ASP A 133 2.90 -9.03 7.02
C ASP A 133 1.39 -9.23 6.86
N PHE A 134 0.71 -9.68 7.92
CA PHE A 134 -0.74 -9.93 7.89
C PHE A 134 -1.56 -8.65 7.84
N ARG A 135 -1.10 -7.60 8.54
CA ARG A 135 -1.73 -6.29 8.52
C ARG A 135 -1.69 -5.67 7.12
N PHE A 136 -0.53 -5.74 6.47
CA PHE A 136 -0.35 -5.25 5.09
C PHE A 136 -1.09 -6.14 4.07
N MET A 137 -1.09 -7.46 4.26
CA MET A 137 -1.86 -8.38 3.44
C MET A 137 -3.35 -8.01 3.42
N LYS A 138 -3.94 -7.74 4.60
CA LYS A 138 -5.33 -7.30 4.72
C LYS A 138 -5.58 -5.94 4.06
N ALA A 139 -4.71 -4.95 4.31
CA ALA A 139 -4.84 -3.62 3.72
C ALA A 139 -4.74 -3.67 2.18
N ASN A 140 -3.82 -4.48 1.63
CA ASN A 140 -3.65 -4.67 0.19
C ASN A 140 -4.88 -5.36 -0.45
N ALA A 141 -5.47 -6.35 0.24
CA ALA A 141 -6.69 -7.00 -0.24
C ALA A 141 -7.83 -5.98 -0.37
N TYR A 142 -8.07 -5.18 0.67
CA TYR A 142 -9.11 -4.14 0.62
C TYR A 142 -8.81 -3.07 -0.43
N LEU A 143 -7.55 -2.64 -0.57
CA LEU A 143 -7.16 -1.67 -1.60
C LEU A 143 -7.40 -2.18 -3.02
N SER A 144 -7.24 -3.48 -3.24
CA SER A 144 -7.54 -4.13 -4.52
C SER A 144 -9.04 -4.27 -4.77
N TYR A 145 -9.82 -4.54 -3.71
CA TYR A 145 -11.26 -4.77 -3.77
C TYR A 145 -12.05 -3.48 -3.96
N GLU A 146 -11.71 -2.41 -3.24
CA GLU A 146 -12.44 -1.13 -3.21
C GLU A 146 -11.68 0.01 -3.91
N ARG A 147 -11.25 -0.17 -5.14
CA ARG A 147 -10.38 0.79 -5.81
C ARG A 147 -11.01 2.18 -6.03
N GLU A 148 -12.32 2.28 -6.20
CA GLU A 148 -13.00 3.57 -6.40
C GLU A 148 -13.10 4.39 -5.12
N SER A 149 -13.35 3.73 -3.97
CA SER A 149 -13.43 4.38 -2.65
C SER A 149 -12.79 3.46 -1.59
N PRO A 150 -11.48 3.55 -1.34
CA PRO A 150 -10.74 2.59 -0.53
C PRO A 150 -10.95 2.82 0.97
N ASP A 151 -12.21 2.87 1.43
CA ASP A 151 -12.57 3.19 2.81
C ASP A 151 -12.18 2.09 3.79
N MET A 152 -12.34 0.80 3.43
CA MET A 152 -11.92 -0.31 4.29
C MET A 152 -10.41 -0.41 4.40
N ALA A 153 -9.69 -0.20 3.28
CA ALA A 153 -8.23 -0.13 3.31
C ALA A 153 -7.76 1.00 4.23
N LEU A 154 -8.33 2.20 4.09
CA LEU A 154 -8.03 3.34 4.95
C LEU A 154 -8.32 3.05 6.43
N ALA A 155 -9.50 2.51 6.75
CA ALA A 155 -9.88 2.20 8.14
C ALA A 155 -8.89 1.21 8.79
N ASN A 156 -8.45 0.17 8.04
CA ASN A 156 -7.45 -0.77 8.50
C ASN A 156 -6.08 -0.10 8.73
N LEU A 157 -5.65 0.77 7.82
CA LEU A 157 -4.37 1.48 7.97
C LEU A 157 -4.39 2.47 9.13
N LEU A 158 -5.48 3.21 9.34
CA LEU A 158 -5.61 4.11 10.49
C LEU A 158 -5.59 3.34 11.81
N SER A 159 -6.28 2.19 11.89
CA SER A 159 -6.20 1.31 13.05
C SER A 159 -4.77 0.81 13.27
N LEU A 160 -4.09 0.38 12.21
CA LEU A 160 -2.72 -0.09 12.29
C LEU A 160 -1.76 1.01 12.77
N VAL A 161 -1.90 2.25 12.27
CA VAL A 161 -1.08 3.38 12.73
C VAL A 161 -1.27 3.60 14.24
N ASN A 162 -2.52 3.57 14.73
CA ASN A 162 -2.80 3.73 16.15
C ASN A 162 -2.23 2.58 16.99
N ASP A 163 -2.38 1.33 16.52
CA ASP A 163 -1.83 0.14 17.19
C ASP A 163 -0.29 0.20 17.26
N TYR A 164 0.36 0.56 16.14
CA TYR A 164 1.82 0.64 16.05
C TYR A 164 2.39 1.76 16.92
N MET A 165 1.85 2.97 16.80
CA MET A 165 2.34 4.16 17.49
C MET A 165 1.91 4.23 18.97
N GLY A 166 0.83 3.56 19.33
CA GLY A 166 0.30 3.54 20.71
C GLY A 166 0.92 2.45 21.60
N GLY A 167 1.61 1.47 21.03
CA GLY A 167 2.10 0.29 21.72
C GLY A 167 3.60 0.29 21.99
N LYS A 168 4.00 -0.66 22.90
CA LYS A 168 5.41 -1.00 23.13
C LYS A 168 5.76 -2.37 22.50
N ALA A 169 4.93 -2.82 21.59
CA ALA A 169 5.08 -4.11 20.94
C ALA A 169 6.32 -4.14 20.02
N GLN A 170 6.95 -5.30 19.92
CA GLN A 170 8.04 -5.51 18.97
C GLN A 170 7.46 -5.99 17.65
N TRP A 171 7.16 -5.04 16.78
CA TRP A 171 6.62 -5.32 15.46
C TRP A 171 7.66 -5.98 14.55
N THR A 172 7.20 -6.92 13.72
CA THR A 172 8.05 -7.63 12.76
C THR A 172 7.48 -7.57 11.35
N TYR A 173 8.37 -7.66 10.36
CA TYR A 173 8.02 -7.84 8.96
C TYR A 173 9.00 -8.82 8.30
N GLY A 174 8.50 -9.84 7.60
CA GLY A 174 9.34 -10.89 7.03
C GLY A 174 10.18 -11.66 8.07
N GLY A 175 9.75 -11.70 9.33
CA GLY A 175 10.48 -12.30 10.45
C GLY A 175 11.54 -11.42 11.08
N GLU A 176 11.81 -10.23 10.54
CA GLU A 176 12.78 -9.26 11.06
C GLU A 176 12.09 -8.13 11.83
N PRO A 177 12.75 -7.49 12.82
CA PRO A 177 12.19 -6.32 13.50
C PRO A 177 11.90 -5.17 12.53
N ALA A 178 10.72 -4.57 12.67
CA ALA A 178 10.30 -3.40 11.92
C ALA A 178 10.43 -2.15 12.78
N ASP A 179 11.27 -1.21 12.36
CA ASP A 179 11.45 0.08 13.03
C ASP A 179 10.48 1.16 12.53
N ASP A 180 10.50 2.32 13.20
CA ASP A 180 9.61 3.44 12.89
C ASP A 180 9.82 4.03 11.49
N ASP A 181 11.04 3.95 10.94
CA ASP A 181 11.33 4.46 9.61
C ASP A 181 10.83 3.50 8.53
N PHE A 182 10.99 2.18 8.74
CA PHE A 182 10.34 1.17 7.90
C PHE A 182 8.82 1.33 7.87
N PHE A 183 8.21 1.50 9.06
CA PHE A 183 6.77 1.68 9.16
C PHE A 183 6.30 2.95 8.45
N ALA A 184 6.99 4.08 8.65
CA ALA A 184 6.68 5.33 7.96
C ALA A 184 6.80 5.20 6.44
N ALA A 185 7.85 4.54 5.95
CA ALA A 185 8.01 4.26 4.52
C ALA A 185 6.86 3.40 3.96
N ALA A 186 6.44 2.35 4.68
CA ALA A 186 5.29 1.53 4.29
C ALA A 186 3.99 2.36 4.22
N MET A 187 3.74 3.24 5.19
CA MET A 187 2.58 4.15 5.15
C MET A 187 2.65 5.13 3.98
N GLN A 188 3.85 5.59 3.62
CA GLN A 188 4.05 6.45 2.44
C GLN A 188 3.73 5.71 1.14
N GLU A 189 4.06 4.42 1.01
CA GLU A 189 3.67 3.61 -0.15
C GLU A 189 2.14 3.46 -0.27
N TYR A 190 1.40 3.36 0.84
CA TYR A 190 -0.06 3.42 0.81
C TYR A 190 -0.58 4.79 0.40
N CYS A 191 0.05 5.87 0.84
CA CYS A 191 -0.26 7.22 0.37
C CYS A 191 -0.06 7.33 -1.15
N VAL A 192 1.04 6.80 -1.69
CA VAL A 192 1.30 6.76 -3.14
C VAL A 192 0.23 5.94 -3.88
N SER A 193 -0.19 4.82 -3.30
CA SER A 193 -1.25 3.97 -3.87
C SER A 193 -2.58 4.72 -3.94
N PHE A 194 -3.01 5.37 -2.87
CA PHE A 194 -4.21 6.21 -2.86
C PHE A 194 -4.13 7.37 -3.86
N TYR A 195 -3.01 8.07 -3.91
CA TYR A 195 -2.77 9.12 -4.88
C TYR A 195 -2.88 8.62 -6.33
N THR A 196 -2.33 7.45 -6.60
CA THR A 196 -2.31 6.85 -7.95
C THR A 196 -3.70 6.47 -8.44
N LEU A 197 -4.59 6.00 -7.57
CA LEU A 197 -5.98 5.72 -7.90
C LEU A 197 -6.71 6.95 -8.45
N GLY A 198 -6.44 8.14 -7.91
CA GLY A 198 -6.88 9.43 -8.44
C GLY A 198 -8.37 9.72 -8.32
N THR A 199 -9.14 8.91 -7.58
CA THR A 199 -10.57 9.16 -7.29
C THR A 199 -10.74 10.17 -6.16
N SER A 200 -11.93 10.77 -6.01
CA SER A 200 -12.20 11.65 -4.87
C SER A 200 -12.07 10.93 -3.52
N GLY A 201 -12.54 9.68 -3.43
CA GLY A 201 -12.41 8.84 -2.23
C GLY A 201 -10.96 8.52 -1.91
N SER A 202 -10.16 8.12 -2.90
CA SER A 202 -8.76 7.81 -2.70
C SER A 202 -7.92 9.03 -2.33
N MET A 203 -8.24 10.21 -2.86
CA MET A 203 -7.58 11.47 -2.47
C MET A 203 -7.90 11.87 -1.01
N GLU A 204 -9.13 11.63 -0.53
CA GLU A 204 -9.47 11.81 0.87
C GLU A 204 -8.75 10.77 1.76
N ALA A 205 -8.59 9.53 1.30
CA ALA A 205 -7.79 8.51 2.01
C ALA A 205 -6.31 8.92 2.11
N PHE A 206 -5.73 9.39 1.01
CA PHE A 206 -4.38 9.96 0.95
C PHE A 206 -4.18 11.07 1.99
N ARG A 207 -5.13 12.01 2.08
CA ARG A 207 -5.09 13.09 3.07
C ARG A 207 -5.16 12.56 4.50
N LYS A 208 -6.18 11.72 4.80
CA LYS A 208 -6.44 11.24 6.16
C LYS A 208 -5.28 10.39 6.70
N LEU A 209 -4.68 9.52 5.88
CA LEU A 209 -3.52 8.74 6.30
C LEU A 209 -2.31 9.64 6.55
N SER A 210 -2.07 10.64 5.67
CA SER A 210 -0.99 11.61 5.88
C SER A 210 -1.19 12.45 7.15
N GLU A 211 -2.41 12.88 7.44
CA GLU A 211 -2.73 13.60 8.68
C GLU A 211 -2.51 12.73 9.92
N GLU A 212 -2.91 11.45 9.87
CA GLU A 212 -2.71 10.54 10.99
C GLU A 212 -1.23 10.34 11.28
N MET A 213 -0.43 10.09 10.24
CA MET A 213 1.02 9.96 10.39
C MET A 213 1.66 11.23 10.98
N LEU A 214 1.21 12.42 10.56
CA LEU A 214 1.71 13.69 11.09
C LEU A 214 1.32 13.96 12.56
N ARG A 215 0.31 13.30 13.11
CA ARG A 215 0.02 13.36 14.57
C ARG A 215 1.13 12.72 15.39
N HIS A 216 1.79 11.72 14.86
CA HIS A 216 2.87 10.98 15.50
C HIS A 216 4.26 11.44 15.05
N ARG A 217 4.41 11.87 13.79
CA ARG A 217 5.65 12.33 13.17
C ARG A 217 5.46 13.75 12.61
N SER A 218 5.26 14.72 13.49
CA SER A 218 4.78 16.08 13.16
C SER A 218 5.62 16.88 12.16
N ASP A 219 6.86 16.48 11.96
CA ASP A 219 7.83 17.15 11.07
C ASP A 219 8.24 16.31 9.86
N ASP A 220 7.58 15.16 9.64
CA ASP A 220 7.89 14.28 8.54
C ASP A 220 7.65 14.98 7.19
N PRO A 221 8.70 15.11 6.34
CA PRO A 221 8.62 15.90 5.12
C PRO A 221 7.71 15.27 4.06
N ASP A 222 7.58 13.95 4.03
CA ASP A 222 6.82 13.25 3.01
C ASP A 222 5.34 13.41 3.25
N PHE A 223 4.84 13.11 4.46
CA PHE A 223 3.43 13.30 4.80
C PHE A 223 3.01 14.77 4.77
N MET A 224 3.93 15.70 5.10
CA MET A 224 3.68 17.12 4.96
C MET A 224 3.57 17.55 3.50
N SER A 225 4.43 17.02 2.61
CA SER A 225 4.37 17.26 1.16
C SER A 225 3.11 16.63 0.54
N ASN A 226 2.65 15.50 1.08
CA ASN A 226 1.38 14.86 0.68
C ASN A 226 0.20 15.82 0.89
N LEU A 227 0.11 16.48 2.06
CA LEU A 227 -0.95 17.47 2.31
C LEU A 227 -0.85 18.66 1.36
N GLY A 228 0.36 19.12 1.04
CA GLY A 228 0.57 20.11 -0.02
C GLY A 228 0.01 19.64 -1.37
N SER A 229 0.31 18.40 -1.74
CA SER A 229 -0.16 17.79 -3.00
C SER A 229 -1.68 17.59 -3.02
N TYR A 230 -2.28 17.21 -1.91
CA TYR A 230 -3.74 17.14 -1.78
C TYR A 230 -4.40 18.52 -2.01
N HIS A 231 -3.90 19.57 -1.35
CA HIS A 231 -4.43 20.92 -1.55
C HIS A 231 -4.25 21.41 -2.99
N MET A 232 -3.11 21.10 -3.60
CA MET A 232 -2.81 21.48 -4.98
C MET A 232 -3.75 20.81 -5.97
N LEU A 233 -3.98 19.50 -5.86
CA LEU A 233 -4.63 18.68 -6.88
C LEU A 233 -6.12 18.49 -6.62
N ALA A 234 -6.51 18.11 -5.40
CA ALA A 234 -7.90 17.85 -5.06
C ALA A 234 -8.70 19.13 -4.78
N LYS A 235 -8.10 20.11 -4.12
CA LYS A 235 -8.77 21.37 -3.74
C LYS A 235 -8.46 22.54 -4.67
N ARG A 236 -7.44 22.42 -5.54
CA ARG A 236 -6.91 23.52 -6.36
C ARG A 236 -6.54 24.77 -5.54
N ASP A 237 -6.22 24.55 -4.27
CA ASP A 237 -5.77 25.59 -3.33
C ASP A 237 -4.24 25.67 -3.33
N PHE A 238 -3.72 26.35 -4.34
CA PHE A 238 -2.28 26.49 -4.54
C PHE A 238 -1.61 27.30 -3.43
N LYS A 239 -2.35 28.22 -2.78
CA LYS A 239 -1.79 29.04 -1.67
C LYS A 239 -1.53 28.17 -0.44
N THR A 240 -2.46 27.29 -0.09
CA THR A 240 -2.27 26.36 1.03
C THR A 240 -1.22 25.30 0.68
N ALA A 241 -1.19 24.78 -0.55
CA ALA A 241 -0.14 23.87 -1.01
C ALA A 241 1.26 24.48 -0.81
N ILE A 242 1.47 25.73 -1.23
CA ILE A 242 2.73 26.46 -1.05
C ILE A 242 3.13 26.58 0.43
N LYS A 243 2.18 26.82 1.34
CA LYS A 243 2.49 26.87 2.78
C LYS A 243 3.05 25.56 3.30
N TYR A 244 2.52 24.43 2.84
CA TYR A 244 3.04 23.10 3.20
C TYR A 244 4.45 22.89 2.65
N TYR A 245 4.69 23.20 1.37
CA TYR A 245 6.01 23.04 0.77
C TYR A 245 7.05 23.99 1.40
N ASP A 246 6.70 25.24 1.69
CA ASP A 246 7.59 26.16 2.41
C ASP A 246 7.92 25.66 3.83
N LYS A 247 6.96 25.02 4.51
CA LYS A 247 7.19 24.43 5.84
C LYS A 247 8.19 23.26 5.76
N VAL A 248 8.07 22.40 4.74
CA VAL A 248 9.03 21.33 4.48
C VAL A 248 10.41 21.91 4.19
N LEU A 249 10.50 22.86 3.25
CA LEU A 249 11.77 23.44 2.79
C LEU A 249 12.49 24.30 3.84
N LYS A 250 11.78 24.72 4.89
CA LYS A 250 12.41 25.40 6.04
C LYS A 250 13.33 24.46 6.83
N LYS A 251 12.97 23.17 6.91
CA LYS A 251 13.73 22.12 7.64
C LYS A 251 14.57 21.25 6.72
N HIS A 252 14.09 21.02 5.51
CA HIS A 252 14.67 20.16 4.48
C HIS A 252 14.81 20.97 3.17
N PRO A 253 15.78 21.90 3.08
CA PRO A 253 15.90 22.84 1.96
C PRO A 253 16.19 22.18 0.61
N ASP A 254 16.65 20.95 0.61
CA ASP A 254 16.95 20.08 -0.53
C ASP A 254 15.82 19.09 -0.87
N ASN A 255 14.69 19.12 -0.14
CA ASN A 255 13.60 18.19 -0.40
C ASN A 255 13.03 18.38 -1.81
N HIS A 256 13.35 17.42 -2.66
CA HIS A 256 13.10 17.46 -4.08
C HIS A 256 11.61 17.54 -4.42
N THR A 257 10.77 16.78 -3.72
CA THR A 257 9.30 16.77 -3.91
C THR A 257 8.70 18.15 -3.61
N ALA A 258 9.07 18.75 -2.48
CA ALA A 258 8.56 20.07 -2.10
C ALA A 258 9.02 21.17 -3.06
N ILE A 259 10.26 21.09 -3.55
CA ILE A 259 10.78 22.04 -4.55
C ILE A 259 9.99 21.93 -5.85
N LYS A 260 9.84 20.74 -6.42
CA LYS A 260 9.14 20.52 -7.70
C LYS A 260 7.68 20.93 -7.63
N ASN A 261 7.00 20.47 -6.60
CA ASN A 261 5.59 20.78 -6.40
C ASN A 261 5.38 22.27 -6.08
N GLY A 262 6.36 22.91 -5.40
CA GLY A 262 6.40 24.35 -5.18
C GLY A 262 6.48 25.14 -6.50
N VAL A 263 7.33 24.71 -7.45
CA VAL A 263 7.38 25.30 -8.82
C VAL A 263 6.01 25.19 -9.49
N LEU A 264 5.40 23.99 -9.46
CA LEU A 264 4.12 23.76 -10.11
C LEU A 264 2.99 24.59 -9.46
N ALA A 265 2.90 24.58 -8.15
CA ALA A 265 1.88 25.35 -7.41
C ALA A 265 2.02 26.86 -7.64
N ALA A 266 3.25 27.39 -7.64
CA ALA A 266 3.52 28.80 -7.90
C ALA A 266 3.13 29.21 -9.32
N ARG A 267 3.41 28.35 -10.30
CA ARG A 267 3.01 28.53 -11.72
C ARG A 267 1.50 28.53 -11.87
N MET A 268 0.80 27.57 -11.26
CA MET A 268 -0.66 27.49 -11.29
C MET A 268 -1.34 28.67 -10.60
N LEU A 269 -0.67 29.26 -9.61
CA LEU A 269 -1.11 30.49 -8.95
C LEU A 269 -0.84 31.76 -9.77
N GLY A 270 -0.04 31.68 -10.85
CA GLY A 270 0.43 32.83 -11.62
C GLY A 270 1.42 33.72 -10.86
N ASN A 271 2.06 33.21 -9.81
CA ASN A 271 2.97 34.00 -8.98
C ASN A 271 4.42 33.81 -9.46
N VAL A 272 4.84 34.66 -10.40
CA VAL A 272 6.19 34.63 -10.98
C VAL A 272 7.31 34.75 -9.93
N LYS A 273 7.11 35.54 -8.87
CA LYS A 273 8.10 35.70 -7.80
C LYS A 273 8.35 34.40 -7.06
N LEU A 274 7.28 33.67 -6.72
CA LEU A 274 7.38 32.35 -6.08
C LEU A 274 7.90 31.29 -7.05
N GLU A 275 7.47 31.31 -8.31
CA GLU A 275 8.00 30.38 -9.34
C GLU A 275 9.52 30.54 -9.45
N LYS A 276 10.03 31.78 -9.56
CA LYS A 276 11.48 32.06 -9.56
C LYS A 276 12.19 31.56 -8.30
N LYS A 277 11.57 31.70 -7.11
CA LYS A 277 12.14 31.18 -5.85
C LYS A 277 12.40 29.67 -5.96
N TYR A 278 11.36 28.89 -6.30
CA TYR A 278 11.48 27.43 -6.37
C TYR A 278 12.33 26.95 -7.55
N LEU A 279 12.29 27.64 -8.69
CA LEU A 279 13.18 27.32 -9.83
C LEU A 279 14.66 27.49 -9.48
N ARG A 280 15.03 28.51 -8.70
CA ARG A 280 16.42 28.66 -8.21
C ARG A 280 16.82 27.50 -7.29
N MET A 281 15.91 27.03 -6.43
CA MET A 281 16.17 25.85 -5.61
C MET A 281 16.30 24.59 -6.48
N LEU A 282 15.44 24.42 -7.50
CA LEU A 282 15.52 23.30 -8.44
C LEU A 282 16.80 23.33 -9.27
N ALA A 283 17.30 24.53 -9.64
CA ALA A 283 18.58 24.69 -10.32
C ALA A 283 19.80 24.28 -9.47
N VAL A 284 19.65 24.24 -8.13
CA VAL A 284 20.70 23.81 -7.19
C VAL A 284 20.55 22.32 -6.84
N HIS A 285 19.35 21.90 -6.46
CA HIS A 285 19.09 20.59 -5.86
C HIS A 285 18.49 19.54 -6.84
N GLY A 286 18.07 19.96 -8.03
CA GLY A 286 17.54 19.06 -9.06
C GLY A 286 18.59 18.15 -9.69
N ASN A 287 18.15 17.12 -10.41
CA ASN A 287 19.02 16.36 -11.29
C ASN A 287 19.44 17.20 -12.53
N ASP A 288 20.37 16.70 -13.36
CA ASP A 288 20.92 17.46 -14.48
C ASP A 288 19.86 18.00 -15.45
N SER A 289 18.85 17.19 -15.78
CA SER A 289 17.75 17.59 -16.66
C SER A 289 16.89 18.68 -16.03
N GLU A 290 16.58 18.54 -14.74
CA GLU A 290 15.76 19.51 -13.99
C GLU A 290 16.50 20.82 -13.78
N ARG A 291 17.80 20.78 -13.49
CA ARG A 291 18.64 21.99 -13.40
C ARG A 291 18.63 22.77 -14.70
N LEU A 292 18.83 22.08 -15.83
CA LEU A 292 18.80 22.70 -17.15
C LEU A 292 17.44 23.32 -17.47
N GLN A 293 16.34 22.58 -17.18
CA GLN A 293 14.97 23.07 -17.39
C GLN A 293 14.66 24.28 -16.51
N ALA A 294 15.09 24.25 -15.24
CA ALA A 294 14.90 25.34 -14.31
C ALA A 294 15.65 26.62 -14.78
N GLN A 295 16.91 26.48 -15.25
CA GLN A 295 17.69 27.58 -15.78
C GLN A 295 17.04 28.20 -17.01
N LYS A 296 16.66 27.38 -18.00
CA LYS A 296 15.95 27.85 -19.22
C LYS A 296 14.67 28.60 -18.88
N ARG A 297 13.91 28.08 -17.90
CA ARG A 297 12.66 28.72 -17.46
C ARG A 297 12.92 30.05 -16.76
N LEU A 298 13.97 30.16 -15.94
CA LEU A 298 14.38 31.42 -15.28
C LEU A 298 14.75 32.53 -16.26
N GLU A 299 15.34 32.19 -17.42
CA GLU A 299 15.69 33.13 -18.47
C GLU A 299 14.46 33.73 -19.18
N THR A 300 13.34 32.97 -19.19
CA THR A 300 12.10 33.39 -19.87
C THR A 300 11.09 34.10 -18.96
N LEU A 301 11.33 34.17 -17.67
CA LEU A 301 10.49 34.85 -16.67
C LEU A 301 11.04 36.21 -16.28
#